data_81ca56aeecad5e358f1c260366bf2295
#
_entry.id   81ca56aeecad5e358f1c260366bf2295
#
_cell.length_a   1.000
_cell.length_b   1.000
_cell.length_c   1.000
_cell.angle_alpha   90.00
_cell.angle_beta   90.00
_cell.angle_gamma   90.00
#
_symmetry.space_group_name_H-M   'P 1'
#
loop_
_entity.id
_entity.type
_entity.pdbx_description
1 polymer ?
#
loop_
_entity_poly.entity_id
_entity_poly.type
_entity_poly.pdbx_seq_one_letter_code
_entity_poly.pdbx_strand_id
1 'polypeptide(L)'
;TAMSIEPLSAIETDTAEAEYIPPSGTSTSPQGRREKNAELLRAAQSGNVEAREQLVCENLPLVHRIARRFCGRGTDYDDLCQIGAVGMMRAIDGFDLSLGTAFSTYAVPLIIGEIKRHLRDDGPIKVGRGLRRLGGILMRERDGFISEYGREPRISELAARCSVTQEEANEALEACSEISSLSAPLGEDGL
;
A
#
# COMPACT_ATOMS: atom_id res chain seq x y z
N THR A 1 -0.15 9.37 -23.25
CA THR A 1 0.31 8.08 -22.72
C THR A 1 -0.37 7.91 -21.38
N ALA A 2 -1.51 7.18 -21.36
CA ALA A 2 -2.25 6.90 -20.14
C ALA A 2 -1.42 5.93 -19.28
N MET A 3 -0.97 6.38 -18.11
CA MET A 3 -0.45 5.50 -17.08
C MET A 3 -1.64 4.78 -16.43
N SER A 4 -1.75 3.48 -16.66
CA SER A 4 -2.72 2.63 -15.97
C SER A 4 -2.42 2.60 -14.48
N ILE A 5 -3.30 3.20 -13.68
CA ILE A 5 -3.25 3.15 -12.22
C ILE A 5 -3.91 1.83 -11.84
N GLU A 6 -3.14 0.88 -11.30
CA GLU A 6 -3.70 -0.37 -10.77
C GLU A 6 -4.63 -0.09 -9.58
N PRO A 7 -5.82 -0.70 -9.54
CA PRO A 7 -6.78 -0.48 -8.46
C PRO A 7 -6.24 -0.98 -7.11
N LEU A 8 -6.60 -0.28 -6.04
CA LEU A 8 -6.21 -0.59 -4.65
C LEU A 8 -6.54 -2.04 -4.22
N SER A 9 -7.50 -2.67 -4.91
CA SER A 9 -7.96 -4.04 -4.64
C SER A 9 -6.98 -5.13 -5.07
N ALA A 10 -6.07 -4.86 -6.01
CA ALA A 10 -5.08 -5.84 -6.46
C ALA A 10 -4.02 -6.16 -5.39
N ILE A 11 -3.99 -5.43 -4.27
CA ILE A 11 -2.96 -5.55 -3.23
C ILE A 11 -3.43 -6.39 -2.05
N GLU A 12 -4.75 -6.67 -1.91
CA GLU A 12 -5.26 -7.45 -0.78
C GLU A 12 -4.95 -8.96 -0.85
N THR A 13 -4.63 -9.47 -2.03
CA THR A 13 -4.36 -10.92 -2.23
C THR A 13 -2.89 -11.26 -2.39
N ASP A 14 -2.00 -10.27 -2.53
CA ASP A 14 -0.56 -10.53 -2.65
C ASP A 14 0.15 -10.45 -1.30
N THR A 15 -0.31 -11.26 -0.34
CA THR A 15 0.46 -11.72 0.82
C THR A 15 1.41 -12.85 0.43
N ALA A 16 1.51 -13.18 -0.87
CA ALA A 16 2.52 -14.09 -1.37
C ALA A 16 3.89 -13.48 -1.02
N GLU A 17 4.56 -14.16 -0.14
CA GLU A 17 5.96 -14.11 0.25
C GLU A 17 6.82 -13.25 -0.69
N ALA A 18 6.89 -11.94 -0.40
CA ALA A 18 7.93 -11.10 -0.97
C ALA A 18 9.24 -11.59 -0.38
N GLU A 19 9.82 -12.61 -1.00
CA GLU A 19 11.14 -13.11 -0.70
C GLU A 19 12.10 -11.91 -0.69
N TYR A 20 12.54 -11.54 0.50
CA TYR A 20 13.45 -10.44 0.71
C TYR A 20 14.78 -10.80 0.03
N ILE A 21 14.97 -10.33 -1.19
CA ILE A 21 16.28 -10.33 -1.85
C ILE A 21 17.01 -9.07 -1.35
N PRO A 22 18.04 -9.22 -0.52
CA PRO A 22 18.81 -8.07 -0.02
C PRO A 22 19.51 -7.34 -1.17
N PRO A 23 19.68 -5.99 -1.08
CA PRO A 23 20.46 -5.25 -2.05
C PRO A 23 21.87 -5.83 -2.10
N SER A 24 22.34 -6.09 -3.32
CA SER A 24 23.72 -6.48 -3.62
C SER A 24 24.66 -5.35 -3.17
N GLY A 25 25.30 -5.50 -2.01
CA GLY A 25 26.27 -4.50 -1.53
C GLY A 25 26.83 -4.70 -0.12
N THR A 26 26.25 -5.59 0.70
CA THR A 26 26.83 -5.90 2.02
C THR A 26 27.19 -7.39 2.10
N SER A 27 28.46 -7.68 2.26
CA SER A 27 29.09 -9.01 2.36
C SER A 27 28.73 -9.79 3.64
N THR A 28 27.59 -9.48 4.27
CA THR A 28 27.15 -10.17 5.49
C THR A 28 26.18 -11.28 5.12
N SER A 29 26.47 -12.51 5.54
CA SER A 29 25.59 -13.66 5.34
C SER A 29 24.17 -13.38 5.88
N PRO A 30 23.12 -14.01 5.34
CA PRO A 30 21.73 -13.84 5.84
C PRO A 30 21.62 -14.10 7.36
N GLN A 31 22.41 -15.01 7.90
CA GLN A 31 22.47 -15.32 9.32
C GLN A 31 23.13 -14.20 10.14
N GLY A 32 24.27 -13.68 9.71
CA GLY A 32 24.94 -12.58 10.39
C GLY A 32 24.12 -11.29 10.43
N ARG A 33 23.30 -11.06 9.40
CA ARG A 33 22.35 -9.94 9.39
C ARG A 33 21.20 -10.14 10.40
N ARG A 34 20.69 -11.38 10.55
CA ARG A 34 19.69 -11.69 11.56
C ARG A 34 20.20 -11.50 12.98
N GLU A 35 21.42 -11.95 13.25
CA GLU A 35 22.07 -11.78 14.55
C GLU A 35 22.30 -10.30 14.88
N LYS A 36 22.86 -9.55 13.95
CA LYS A 36 23.05 -8.09 14.11
C LYS A 36 21.74 -7.35 14.33
N ASN A 37 20.71 -7.65 13.54
CA ASN A 37 19.38 -7.05 13.76
C ASN A 37 18.80 -7.43 15.14
N ALA A 38 19.01 -8.64 15.61
CA ALA A 38 18.52 -9.06 16.92
C ALA A 38 19.23 -8.32 18.07
N GLU A 39 20.52 -8.04 17.95
CA GLU A 39 21.28 -7.24 18.92
C GLU A 39 20.78 -5.78 18.94
N LEU A 40 20.66 -5.17 17.76
CA LEU A 40 20.15 -3.81 17.62
C LEU A 40 18.71 -3.69 18.14
N LEU A 41 17.86 -4.69 17.87
CA LEU A 41 16.48 -4.71 18.37
C LEU A 41 16.43 -4.74 19.91
N ARG A 42 17.24 -5.59 20.55
CA ARG A 42 17.30 -5.63 22.03
C ARG A 42 17.74 -4.28 22.60
N ALA A 43 18.78 -3.68 22.01
CA ALA A 43 19.28 -2.39 22.44
C ALA A 43 18.23 -1.28 22.21
N ALA A 44 17.57 -1.24 21.07
CA ALA A 44 16.54 -0.26 20.75
C ALA A 44 15.33 -0.37 21.70
N GLN A 45 14.88 -1.59 21.99
CA GLN A 45 13.76 -1.84 22.91
C GLN A 45 14.12 -1.54 24.38
N SER A 46 15.41 -1.57 24.74
CA SER A 46 15.90 -1.12 26.05
C SER A 46 16.07 0.40 26.16
N GLY A 47 15.73 1.16 25.10
CA GLY A 47 15.77 2.63 25.09
C GLY A 47 17.04 3.24 24.48
N ASN A 48 17.91 2.43 23.87
CA ASN A 48 19.07 2.98 23.15
C ASN A 48 18.64 3.61 21.83
N VAL A 49 18.73 4.95 21.77
CA VAL A 49 18.32 5.75 20.60
C VAL A 49 19.23 5.50 19.40
N GLU A 50 20.54 5.38 19.62
CA GLU A 50 21.52 5.17 18.55
C GLU A 50 21.30 3.80 17.85
N ALA A 51 21.02 2.76 18.65
CA ALA A 51 20.71 1.42 18.11
C ALA A 51 19.41 1.43 17.30
N ARG A 52 18.41 2.22 17.74
CA ARG A 52 17.15 2.42 17.02
C ARG A 52 17.35 3.12 15.70
N GLU A 53 18.10 4.23 15.68
CA GLU A 53 18.44 4.97 14.47
C GLU A 53 19.22 4.09 13.48
N GLN A 54 20.21 3.37 13.96
CA GLN A 54 21.00 2.46 13.13
C GLN A 54 20.10 1.39 12.50
N LEU A 55 19.22 0.78 13.27
CA LEU A 55 18.30 -0.24 12.80
C LEU A 55 17.34 0.29 11.72
N VAL A 56 16.82 1.50 11.91
CA VAL A 56 15.98 2.17 10.90
C VAL A 56 16.80 2.41 9.63
N CYS A 57 18.00 3.01 9.72
CA CYS A 57 18.84 3.30 8.56
C CYS A 57 19.21 2.03 7.78
N GLU A 58 19.57 0.94 8.46
CA GLU A 58 19.93 -0.33 7.81
C GLU A 58 18.74 -0.99 7.10
N ASN A 59 17.50 -0.70 7.54
CA ASN A 59 16.28 -1.26 6.97
C ASN A 59 15.50 -0.28 6.08
N LEU A 60 15.95 0.97 5.90
CA LEU A 60 15.34 1.93 4.96
C LEU A 60 15.17 1.39 3.53
N PRO A 61 16.11 0.61 2.96
CA PRO A 61 15.92 0.03 1.64
C PRO A 61 14.66 -0.84 1.52
N LEU A 62 14.22 -1.47 2.63
CA LEU A 62 12.97 -2.23 2.66
C LEU A 62 11.75 -1.28 2.56
N VAL A 63 11.77 -0.16 3.28
CA VAL A 63 10.72 0.87 3.21
C VAL A 63 10.62 1.43 1.79
N HIS A 64 11.75 1.81 1.19
CA HIS A 64 11.81 2.34 -0.18
C HIS A 64 11.22 1.38 -1.21
N ARG A 65 11.54 0.09 -1.08
CA ARG A 65 11.00 -0.93 -1.98
C ARG A 65 9.49 -1.08 -1.86
N ILE A 66 8.98 -1.02 -0.64
CA ILE A 66 7.53 -1.09 -0.39
C ILE A 66 6.85 0.19 -0.89
N ALA A 67 7.39 1.37 -0.55
CA ALA A 67 6.81 2.66 -0.94
C ALA A 67 6.66 2.80 -2.47
N ARG A 68 7.64 2.32 -3.26
CA ARG A 68 7.58 2.33 -4.73
C ARG A 68 6.32 1.65 -5.30
N ARG A 69 5.79 0.63 -4.63
CA ARG A 69 4.55 -0.07 -5.06
C ARG A 69 3.30 0.78 -4.89
N PHE A 70 3.39 1.86 -4.16
CA PHE A 70 2.28 2.77 -3.86
C PHE A 70 2.40 4.13 -4.56
N CYS A 71 3.43 4.35 -5.37
CA CYS A 71 3.58 5.57 -6.18
C CYS A 71 2.41 5.76 -7.15
N GLY A 72 2.13 7.02 -7.50
CA GLY A 72 1.08 7.37 -8.45
C GLY A 72 -0.35 7.35 -7.87
N ARG A 73 -0.48 7.32 -6.54
CA ARG A 73 -1.78 7.27 -5.82
C ARG A 73 -2.13 8.58 -5.10
N GLY A 74 -1.62 9.70 -5.60
CA GLY A 74 -1.93 11.02 -5.06
C GLY A 74 -1.07 11.45 -3.85
N THR A 75 -0.04 10.66 -3.50
CA THR A 75 0.92 10.99 -2.45
C THR A 75 2.34 10.90 -3.02
N ASP A 76 3.20 11.84 -2.66
CA ASP A 76 4.58 11.87 -3.11
C ASP A 76 5.38 10.69 -2.54
N TYR A 77 6.40 10.27 -3.31
CA TYR A 77 7.24 9.14 -2.92
C TYR A 77 7.94 9.34 -1.58
N ASP A 78 8.42 10.55 -1.32
CA ASP A 78 9.12 10.87 -0.08
C ASP A 78 8.19 10.80 1.14
N ASP A 79 6.94 11.24 0.98
CA ASP A 79 5.91 11.11 2.02
C ASP A 79 5.57 9.65 2.28
N LEU A 80 5.43 8.84 1.23
CA LEU A 80 5.23 7.39 1.37
C LEU A 80 6.39 6.72 2.12
N CYS A 81 7.63 7.16 1.89
CA CYS A 81 8.80 6.66 2.61
C CYS A 81 8.77 7.07 4.08
N GLN A 82 8.41 8.31 4.40
CA GLN A 82 8.29 8.77 5.80
C GLN A 82 7.21 7.99 6.55
N ILE A 83 6.04 7.80 5.93
CA ILE A 83 4.95 7.00 6.49
C ILE A 83 5.39 5.54 6.68
N GLY A 84 6.06 4.98 5.70
CA GLY A 84 6.63 3.64 5.79
C GLY A 84 7.65 3.52 6.94
N ALA A 85 8.46 4.56 7.17
CA ALA A 85 9.40 4.61 8.29
C ALA A 85 8.68 4.62 9.65
N VAL A 86 7.51 5.27 9.75
CA VAL A 86 6.66 5.17 10.97
C VAL A 86 6.20 3.72 11.20
N GLY A 87 5.80 3.02 10.13
CA GLY A 87 5.47 1.60 10.21
C GLY A 87 6.66 0.74 10.66
N MET A 88 7.86 1.06 10.17
CA MET A 88 9.11 0.42 10.61
C MET A 88 9.39 0.65 12.09
N MET A 89 9.24 1.88 12.59
CA MET A 89 9.43 2.20 13.99
C MET A 89 8.46 1.41 14.90
N ARG A 90 7.20 1.30 14.50
CA ARG A 90 6.22 0.45 15.21
C ARG A 90 6.62 -1.01 15.20
N ALA A 91 7.21 -1.48 14.10
CA ALA A 91 7.72 -2.85 14.03
C ALA A 91 8.89 -3.07 15.00
N ILE A 92 9.78 -2.11 15.15
CA ILE A 92 10.90 -2.17 16.12
C ILE A 92 10.37 -2.27 17.56
N ASP A 93 9.38 -1.45 17.89
CA ASP A 93 8.79 -1.42 19.23
C ASP A 93 8.03 -2.69 19.60
N GLY A 94 7.32 -3.28 18.63
CA GLY A 94 6.44 -4.43 18.86
C GLY A 94 7.02 -5.80 18.50
N PHE A 95 8.27 -5.88 18.01
CA PHE A 95 8.84 -7.15 17.59
C PHE A 95 9.20 -8.04 18.77
N ASP A 96 8.69 -9.28 18.74
CA ASP A 96 9.05 -10.28 19.75
C ASP A 96 10.21 -11.16 19.25
N LEU A 97 11.36 -10.97 19.90
CA LEU A 97 12.58 -11.71 19.61
C LEU A 97 12.50 -13.21 19.98
N SER A 98 11.55 -13.60 20.82
CA SER A 98 11.40 -15.00 21.26
C SER A 98 10.82 -15.91 20.17
N LEU A 99 10.09 -15.33 19.18
CA LEU A 99 9.41 -16.09 18.14
C LEU A 99 10.35 -16.64 17.05
N GLY A 100 11.63 -16.26 17.03
CA GLY A 100 12.62 -16.76 16.07
C GLY A 100 12.35 -16.42 14.61
N THR A 101 11.34 -15.57 14.33
CA THR A 101 11.00 -15.12 12.98
C THR A 101 11.95 -14.02 12.51
N ALA A 102 12.05 -13.82 11.19
CA ALA A 102 12.84 -12.69 10.68
C ALA A 102 12.11 -11.37 10.93
N PHE A 103 12.86 -10.33 11.35
CA PHE A 103 12.30 -8.99 11.57
C PHE A 103 11.54 -8.45 10.35
N SER A 104 12.06 -8.68 9.14
CA SER A 104 11.41 -8.26 7.90
C SER A 104 10.01 -8.85 7.72
N THR A 105 9.80 -10.10 8.12
CA THR A 105 8.48 -10.76 8.04
C THR A 105 7.43 -10.05 8.88
N TYR A 106 7.84 -9.52 10.04
CA TYR A 106 6.96 -8.75 10.91
C TYR A 106 6.83 -7.28 10.47
N ALA A 107 7.90 -6.67 9.97
CA ALA A 107 7.93 -5.27 9.60
C ALA A 107 7.13 -4.98 8.30
N VAL A 108 7.22 -5.85 7.29
CA VAL A 108 6.57 -5.65 5.99
C VAL A 108 5.06 -5.38 6.11
N PRO A 109 4.25 -6.21 6.78
CA PRO A 109 2.83 -5.94 6.93
C PRO A 109 2.51 -4.65 7.68
N LEU A 110 3.34 -4.25 8.66
CA LEU A 110 3.16 -3.01 9.41
C LEU A 110 3.46 -1.78 8.54
N ILE A 111 4.54 -1.81 7.76
CA ILE A 111 4.88 -0.74 6.80
C ILE A 111 3.76 -0.58 5.77
N ILE A 112 3.30 -1.67 5.16
CA ILE A 112 2.19 -1.68 4.20
C ILE A 112 0.91 -1.14 4.86
N GLY A 113 0.64 -1.56 6.10
CA GLY A 113 -0.52 -1.13 6.87
C GLY A 113 -0.56 0.38 7.10
N GLU A 114 0.57 1.01 7.47
CA GLU A 114 0.66 2.46 7.66
C GLU A 114 0.49 3.22 6.33
N ILE A 115 1.14 2.78 5.26
CA ILE A 115 0.99 3.39 3.95
C ILE A 115 -0.47 3.30 3.46
N LYS A 116 -1.08 2.12 3.54
CA LYS A 116 -2.50 1.93 3.17
C LYS A 116 -3.45 2.77 4.04
N ARG A 117 -3.14 2.92 5.33
CA ARG A 117 -3.92 3.75 6.24
C ARG A 117 -3.85 5.21 5.83
N HIS A 118 -2.66 5.75 5.56
CA HIS A 118 -2.47 7.12 5.10
C HIS A 118 -3.22 7.37 3.78
N LEU A 119 -2.98 6.55 2.75
CA LEU A 119 -3.68 6.68 1.46
C LEU A 119 -5.21 6.63 1.58
N ARG A 120 -5.74 5.95 2.58
CA ARG A 120 -7.17 5.92 2.85
C ARG A 120 -7.68 7.16 3.56
N ASP A 121 -6.91 7.66 4.54
CA ASP A 121 -7.39 8.67 5.47
C ASP A 121 -7.05 10.10 5.00
N ASP A 122 -6.06 10.26 4.12
CA ASP A 122 -5.47 11.55 3.69
C ASP A 122 -5.86 11.99 2.26
N GLY A 123 -6.85 11.32 1.66
CA GLY A 123 -7.38 11.74 0.37
C GLY A 123 -8.12 13.09 0.47
N PRO A 124 -8.15 13.90 -0.62
CA PRO A 124 -8.82 15.22 -0.65
C PRO A 124 -10.32 15.13 -0.34
N ILE A 125 -10.94 14.00 -0.62
CA ILE A 125 -12.32 13.70 -0.21
C ILE A 125 -12.34 12.44 0.66
N LYS A 126 -12.94 12.56 1.85
CA LYS A 126 -13.09 11.42 2.76
C LYS A 126 -14.29 10.57 2.35
N VAL A 127 -13.99 9.43 1.72
CA VAL A 127 -15.00 8.41 1.35
C VAL A 127 -15.18 7.41 2.49
N GLY A 128 -16.43 7.12 2.85
CA GLY A 128 -16.78 6.13 3.87
C GLY A 128 -16.20 4.74 3.54
N ARG A 129 -15.79 4.00 4.58
CA ARG A 129 -15.16 2.67 4.40
C ARG A 129 -16.02 1.68 3.63
N GLY A 130 -17.35 1.69 3.87
CA GLY A 130 -18.31 0.84 3.19
C GLY A 130 -18.34 1.11 1.69
N LEU A 131 -18.46 2.39 1.33
CA LEU A 131 -18.53 2.86 -0.05
C LEU A 131 -17.24 2.56 -0.81
N ARG A 132 -16.06 2.83 -0.20
CA ARG A 132 -14.75 2.52 -0.79
C ARG A 132 -14.56 1.01 -1.00
N ARG A 133 -15.01 0.18 -0.04
CA ARG A 133 -14.96 -1.29 -0.19
C ARG A 133 -15.86 -1.75 -1.33
N LEU A 134 -17.08 -1.22 -1.41
CA LEU A 134 -18.02 -1.54 -2.48
C LEU A 134 -17.46 -1.12 -3.85
N GLY A 135 -16.91 0.10 -3.97
CA GLY A 135 -16.25 0.57 -5.18
C GLY A 135 -15.11 -0.36 -5.63
N GLY A 136 -14.27 -0.83 -4.70
CA GLY A 136 -13.22 -1.79 -4.99
C GLY A 136 -13.72 -3.16 -5.46
N ILE A 137 -14.87 -3.63 -4.95
CA ILE A 137 -15.52 -4.86 -5.43
C ILE A 137 -16.05 -4.64 -6.84
N LEU A 138 -16.78 -3.54 -7.08
CA LEU A 138 -17.33 -3.19 -8.38
C LEU A 138 -16.27 -3.06 -9.46
N MET A 139 -15.14 -2.44 -9.17
CA MET A 139 -14.01 -2.33 -10.12
C MET A 139 -13.44 -3.70 -10.49
N ARG A 140 -13.25 -4.61 -9.54
CA ARG A 140 -12.78 -5.98 -9.82
C ARG A 140 -13.77 -6.76 -10.68
N GLU A 141 -15.06 -6.66 -10.36
CA GLU A 141 -16.11 -7.33 -11.14
C GLU A 141 -16.23 -6.75 -12.56
N ARG A 142 -15.99 -5.43 -12.71
CA ARG A 142 -15.90 -4.78 -14.02
C ARG A 142 -14.75 -5.34 -14.85
N ASP A 143 -13.55 -5.40 -14.27
CA ASP A 143 -12.35 -5.91 -14.97
C ASP A 143 -12.53 -7.39 -15.34
N GLY A 144 -13.10 -8.19 -14.44
CA GLY A 144 -13.48 -9.57 -14.72
C GLY A 144 -14.50 -9.71 -15.86
N PHE A 145 -15.52 -8.86 -15.88
CA PHE A 145 -16.53 -8.83 -16.94
C PHE A 145 -15.91 -8.46 -18.29
N ILE A 146 -15.05 -7.44 -18.32
CA ILE A 146 -14.35 -7.02 -19.54
C ILE A 146 -13.47 -8.17 -20.08
N SER A 147 -12.77 -8.88 -19.19
CA SER A 147 -11.96 -10.04 -19.57
C SER A 147 -12.80 -11.20 -20.13
N GLU A 148 -14.01 -11.40 -19.60
CA GLU A 148 -14.92 -12.50 -19.99
C GLU A 148 -15.69 -12.19 -21.28
N TYR A 149 -16.19 -10.94 -21.43
CA TYR A 149 -17.12 -10.57 -22.53
C TYR A 149 -16.50 -9.62 -23.55
N GLY A 150 -15.30 -9.09 -23.34
CA GLY A 150 -14.62 -8.16 -24.25
C GLY A 150 -15.28 -6.78 -24.37
N ARG A 151 -16.23 -6.44 -23.48
CA ARG A 151 -16.94 -5.14 -23.46
C ARG A 151 -17.12 -4.64 -22.04
N GLU A 152 -17.38 -3.35 -21.89
CA GLU A 152 -17.75 -2.79 -20.59
C GLU A 152 -19.15 -3.25 -20.12
N PRO A 153 -19.30 -3.58 -18.82
CA PRO A 153 -20.61 -3.89 -18.26
C PRO A 153 -21.46 -2.63 -18.12
N ARG A 154 -22.77 -2.79 -18.30
CA ARG A 154 -23.71 -1.75 -17.89
C ARG A 154 -23.82 -1.74 -16.37
N ILE A 155 -24.21 -0.58 -15.81
CA ILE A 155 -24.36 -0.45 -14.35
C ILE A 155 -25.34 -1.49 -13.76
N SER A 156 -26.40 -1.81 -14.50
CA SER A 156 -27.38 -2.84 -14.09
C SER A 156 -26.78 -4.25 -14.03
N GLU A 157 -25.87 -4.58 -14.96
CA GLU A 157 -25.19 -5.87 -14.99
C GLU A 157 -24.20 -5.98 -13.83
N LEU A 158 -23.46 -4.90 -13.56
CA LEU A 158 -22.48 -4.81 -12.49
C LEU A 158 -23.16 -4.87 -11.11
N ALA A 159 -24.24 -4.13 -10.92
CA ALA A 159 -25.03 -4.14 -9.70
C ALA A 159 -25.61 -5.52 -9.40
N ALA A 160 -26.14 -6.21 -10.45
CA ALA A 160 -26.66 -7.57 -10.31
C ALA A 160 -25.56 -8.58 -9.90
N ARG A 161 -24.34 -8.48 -10.48
CA ARG A 161 -23.21 -9.35 -10.11
C ARG A 161 -22.77 -9.14 -8.67
N CYS A 162 -22.82 -7.90 -8.18
CA CYS A 162 -22.42 -7.56 -6.81
C CYS A 162 -23.56 -7.65 -5.80
N SER A 163 -24.78 -7.99 -6.23
CA SER A 163 -25.99 -8.07 -5.38
C SER A 163 -26.28 -6.75 -4.64
N VAL A 164 -26.12 -5.62 -5.32
CA VAL A 164 -26.41 -4.26 -4.83
C VAL A 164 -27.40 -3.56 -5.75
N THR A 165 -27.96 -2.45 -5.31
CA THR A 165 -28.82 -1.61 -6.16
C THR A 165 -27.98 -0.81 -7.17
N GLN A 166 -28.58 -0.36 -8.27
CA GLN A 166 -27.89 0.49 -9.24
C GLN A 166 -27.46 1.83 -8.64
N GLU A 167 -28.25 2.34 -7.68
CA GLU A 167 -27.97 3.58 -6.95
C GLU A 167 -26.70 3.42 -6.09
N GLU A 168 -26.62 2.35 -5.30
CA GLU A 168 -25.42 2.04 -4.50
C GLU A 168 -24.19 1.80 -5.36
N ALA A 169 -24.35 1.16 -6.51
CA ALA A 169 -23.24 0.93 -7.44
C ALA A 169 -22.75 2.25 -8.04
N ASN A 170 -23.64 3.15 -8.47
CA ASN A 170 -23.27 4.46 -8.99
C ASN A 170 -22.56 5.29 -7.92
N GLU A 171 -23.16 5.42 -6.72
CA GLU A 171 -22.58 6.18 -5.61
C GLU A 171 -21.16 5.69 -5.26
N ALA A 172 -20.96 4.37 -5.23
CA ALA A 172 -19.67 3.79 -4.91
C ALA A 172 -18.62 4.02 -6.01
N LEU A 173 -19.02 3.97 -7.29
CA LEU A 173 -18.12 4.24 -8.42
C LEU A 173 -17.75 5.72 -8.50
N GLU A 174 -18.74 6.63 -8.33
CA GLU A 174 -18.49 8.08 -8.29
C GLU A 174 -17.58 8.47 -7.13
N ALA A 175 -17.81 7.91 -5.93
CA ALA A 175 -16.98 8.16 -4.76
C ALA A 175 -15.53 7.66 -4.90
N CYS A 176 -15.30 6.69 -5.78
CA CYS A 176 -13.98 6.15 -6.07
C CYS A 176 -13.35 6.70 -7.36
N SER A 177 -14.05 7.61 -8.07
CA SER A 177 -13.51 8.25 -9.28
C SER A 177 -12.37 9.20 -8.95
N GLU A 178 -11.53 9.47 -9.95
CA GLU A 178 -10.45 10.44 -9.82
C GLU A 178 -11.02 11.86 -9.67
N ILE A 179 -10.43 12.60 -8.74
CA ILE A 179 -10.80 13.99 -8.48
C ILE A 179 -10.00 14.85 -9.44
N SER A 180 -10.70 15.56 -10.32
CA SER A 180 -10.09 16.53 -11.23
C SER A 180 -9.93 17.90 -10.56
N SER A 181 -8.84 18.60 -10.85
CA SER A 181 -8.65 19.96 -10.40
C SER A 181 -9.55 20.91 -11.21
N LEU A 182 -10.26 21.81 -10.54
CA LEU A 182 -11.03 22.87 -11.20
C LEU A 182 -10.13 23.85 -11.99
N SER A 183 -8.85 23.90 -11.66
CA SER A 183 -7.84 24.73 -12.34
C SER A 183 -7.09 23.97 -13.44
N ALA A 184 -7.43 22.71 -13.69
CA ALA A 184 -6.83 21.97 -14.79
C ALA A 184 -7.21 22.61 -16.12
N PRO A 185 -6.27 22.83 -17.05
CA PRO A 185 -6.61 23.36 -18.38
C PRO A 185 -7.57 22.34 -19.05
N LEU A 186 -8.71 22.84 -19.48
CA LEU A 186 -9.59 22.10 -20.37
C LEU A 186 -8.78 21.86 -21.65
N GLY A 187 -8.65 20.58 -22.08
CA GLY A 187 -7.86 20.24 -23.27
C GLY A 187 -8.20 21.12 -24.48
N GLU A 188 -7.32 21.19 -25.46
CA GLU A 188 -7.38 22.07 -26.62
C GLU A 188 -8.67 21.97 -27.48
N ASP A 189 -9.58 21.07 -27.18
CA ASP A 189 -10.86 20.87 -27.87
C ASP A 189 -12.05 21.57 -27.23
N GLY A 190 -11.82 22.42 -26.25
CA GLY A 190 -12.86 23.18 -25.54
C GLY A 190 -12.99 24.62 -26.07
N LEU A 191 -13.69 24.81 -27.19
CA LEU A 191 -14.40 26.04 -27.53
C LEU A 191 -15.67 26.11 -26.75
#